data_565b8dad4cb609033f75c9d57080323f
#
_entry.id   565b8dad4cb609033f75c9d57080323f
#
_cell.length_a   1.000
_cell.length_b   1.000
_cell.length_c   1.000
_cell.angle_alpha   90.00
_cell.angle_beta   90.00
_cell.angle_gamma   90.00
#
_symmetry.space_group_name_H-M   'P 1'
#
loop_
_entity.id
_entity.type
_entity.pdbx_description
1 polymer ?
#
loop_
_entity_poly.entity_id
_entity_poly.type
_entity_poly.pdbx_seq_one_letter_code
_entity_poly.pdbx_strand_id
1 'polypeptide(L)'
;MTGAGRQNGPGGKERLTVMAGEVAAVCISEKKGTAKQNVGSCNFIEDWGLEKDAHAGNWHRQVSLLSWEEVEKFRARGANVADGAFGENLLVKGYDFKSCPVGSIFKCNDVVLEITQIGKKCHSECEIFHMVGDCIMPREGVFARVLHGGRIDVGDTLKLISTRKLHAGIITASDKGSKGEREDESGPAIRSIIEKQGYEVVSQVVLSDDAEGLYREMVRLADEEDVDVVFTTGGTGFSPRDNTPEATMRAATRNAPGIAEAMRLASLQ
;
A
#
# COMPACT_ATOMS: atom_id res chain seq x y z
N MET A 1 28.34 48.39 -17.34
CA MET A 1 28.56 48.34 -15.91
C MET A 1 27.18 48.15 -15.32
N THR A 2 26.75 47.12 -14.71
CA THR A 2 27.27 46.04 -13.91
C THR A 2 26.34 44.83 -14.10
N GLY A 3 26.85 43.64 -14.36
CA GLY A 3 26.06 42.43 -14.49
C GLY A 3 25.61 41.94 -13.14
N ALA A 4 24.36 41.46 -13.06
CA ALA A 4 23.85 40.68 -11.95
C ALA A 4 23.75 39.21 -12.39
N GLY A 5 24.69 38.40 -11.90
CA GLY A 5 24.69 36.97 -12.14
C GLY A 5 23.54 36.31 -11.38
N ARG A 6 22.76 35.50 -12.09
CA ARG A 6 21.84 34.54 -11.50
C ARG A 6 22.65 33.37 -10.93
N GLN A 7 22.70 33.27 -9.62
CA GLN A 7 23.17 32.06 -8.95
C GLN A 7 22.03 31.04 -8.94
N ASN A 8 22.22 29.94 -9.68
CA ASN A 8 21.42 28.72 -9.53
C ASN A 8 21.81 28.07 -8.21
N GLY A 9 20.94 28.09 -7.23
CA GLY A 9 21.05 27.32 -6.00
C GLY A 9 20.81 25.83 -6.28
N PRO A 10 21.58 24.92 -5.65
CA PRO A 10 21.42 23.48 -5.88
C PRO A 10 20.11 23.01 -5.26
N GLY A 11 19.38 22.17 -6.00
CA GLY A 11 18.17 21.51 -5.56
C GLY A 11 18.34 20.84 -4.21
N GLY A 12 17.53 21.25 -3.25
CA GLY A 12 17.45 20.64 -1.94
C GLY A 12 16.97 19.20 -2.09
N LYS A 13 17.88 18.25 -1.88
CA LYS A 13 17.48 16.87 -1.57
C LYS A 13 16.72 16.96 -0.24
N GLU A 14 15.41 16.79 -0.26
CA GLU A 14 14.66 16.49 0.96
C GLU A 14 15.36 15.32 1.64
N ARG A 15 15.97 15.59 2.79
CA ARG A 15 16.41 14.53 3.69
C ARG A 15 15.15 13.83 4.16
N LEU A 16 14.85 12.66 3.60
CA LEU A 16 13.94 11.71 4.21
C LEU A 16 14.39 11.56 5.66
N THR A 17 13.61 12.08 6.58
CA THR A 17 13.81 11.80 8.01
C THR A 17 13.64 10.30 8.12
N VAL A 18 14.75 9.58 8.35
CA VAL A 18 14.74 8.11 8.46
C VAL A 18 13.89 7.79 9.67
N MET A 19 12.63 7.44 9.43
CA MET A 19 11.78 6.94 10.50
C MET A 19 12.34 5.59 10.93
N ALA A 20 12.66 5.48 12.21
CA ALA A 20 13.25 4.28 12.80
C ALA A 20 12.45 3.90 14.05
N GLY A 21 12.18 2.62 14.21
CA GLY A 21 11.50 2.06 15.38
C GLY A 21 12.37 1.00 16.05
N GLU A 22 12.13 0.75 17.34
CA GLU A 22 12.79 -0.28 18.12
C GLU A 22 11.93 -1.55 18.15
N VAL A 23 12.52 -2.70 17.85
CA VAL A 23 11.87 -4.00 17.97
C VAL A 23 11.64 -4.31 19.45
N ALA A 24 10.38 -4.24 19.88
CA ALA A 24 9.98 -4.50 21.27
C ALA A 24 9.74 -6.00 21.55
N ALA A 25 9.30 -6.76 20.54
CA ALA A 25 9.11 -8.20 20.65
C ALA A 25 9.30 -8.89 19.30
N VAL A 26 9.82 -10.14 19.36
CA VAL A 26 9.89 -11.08 18.24
C VAL A 26 9.11 -12.32 18.63
N CYS A 27 7.99 -12.58 17.95
CA CYS A 27 7.01 -13.58 18.38
C CYS A 27 6.77 -14.66 17.33
N ILE A 28 6.69 -15.92 17.75
CA ILE A 28 6.35 -17.07 16.92
C ILE A 28 5.29 -17.95 17.60
N SER A 29 4.60 -18.77 16.81
CA SER A 29 3.75 -19.85 17.30
C SER A 29 4.04 -21.13 16.54
N GLU A 30 4.07 -22.26 17.22
CA GLU A 30 4.26 -23.57 16.57
C GLU A 30 2.99 -24.10 15.89
N LYS A 31 1.82 -23.53 16.25
CA LYS A 31 0.51 -23.94 15.71
C LYS A 31 -0.27 -22.74 15.19
N LYS A 32 -0.97 -22.95 14.06
CA LYS A 32 -1.89 -21.93 13.52
C LYS A 32 -3.08 -21.73 14.46
N GLY A 33 -3.55 -20.47 14.55
CA GLY A 33 -4.72 -20.11 15.35
C GLY A 33 -4.46 -19.95 16.87
N THR A 34 -3.21 -20.09 17.31
CA THR A 34 -2.79 -19.84 18.70
C THR A 34 -2.08 -18.50 18.83
N ALA A 35 -2.10 -17.92 20.04
CA ALA A 35 -1.29 -16.74 20.35
C ALA A 35 0.20 -17.05 20.13
N LYS A 36 0.95 -16.06 19.64
CA LYS A 36 2.41 -16.17 19.52
C LYS A 36 3.07 -15.87 20.86
N GLN A 37 4.27 -16.37 21.04
CA GLN A 37 5.09 -16.13 22.23
C GLN A 37 6.33 -15.33 21.85
N ASN A 38 6.68 -14.33 22.66
CA ASN A 38 7.91 -13.58 22.50
C ASN A 38 9.11 -14.50 22.79
N VAL A 39 9.92 -14.76 21.76
CA VAL A 39 11.12 -15.60 21.84
C VAL A 39 12.40 -14.77 21.90
N GLY A 40 12.28 -13.45 21.92
CA GLY A 40 13.38 -12.50 22.02
C GLY A 40 14.19 -12.33 20.72
N SER A 41 14.29 -13.36 19.89
CA SER A 41 15.00 -13.30 18.60
C SER A 41 14.56 -14.42 17.68
N CYS A 42 14.67 -14.20 16.35
CA CYS A 42 14.39 -15.23 15.36
C CYS A 42 15.19 -15.00 14.07
N ASN A 43 15.43 -16.08 13.34
CA ASN A 43 15.89 -16.03 11.96
C ASN A 43 14.72 -15.80 11.01
N PHE A 44 14.88 -14.87 10.08
CA PHE A 44 13.96 -14.60 8.98
C PHE A 44 14.52 -15.28 7.72
N ILE A 45 13.71 -16.06 7.06
CA ILE A 45 14.07 -16.83 5.86
C ILE A 45 13.44 -16.13 4.66
N GLU A 46 14.26 -15.84 3.65
CA GLU A 46 13.85 -15.21 2.40
C GLU A 46 12.68 -15.99 1.74
N ASP A 47 11.69 -15.26 1.24
CA ASP A 47 10.45 -15.77 0.65
C ASP A 47 9.69 -16.81 1.50
N TRP A 48 9.93 -16.83 2.81
CA TRP A 48 9.30 -17.80 3.70
C TRP A 48 8.70 -17.18 4.97
N GLY A 49 9.47 -16.38 5.73
CA GLY A 49 9.05 -15.78 7.00
C GLY A 49 9.93 -16.19 8.17
N LEU A 50 9.38 -16.25 9.40
CA LEU A 50 10.15 -16.58 10.59
C LEU A 50 10.37 -18.09 10.70
N GLU A 51 11.59 -18.47 11.06
CA GLU A 51 11.95 -19.86 11.34
C GLU A 51 11.06 -20.44 12.45
N LYS A 52 10.50 -21.65 12.22
CA LYS A 52 9.60 -22.36 13.15
C LYS A 52 8.26 -21.67 13.44
N ASP A 53 7.92 -20.58 12.76
CA ASP A 53 6.57 -20.02 12.90
C ASP A 53 5.58 -20.78 12.02
N ALA A 54 4.44 -21.17 12.60
CA ALA A 54 3.41 -21.93 11.91
C ALA A 54 2.76 -21.19 10.72
N HIS A 55 2.88 -19.85 10.68
CA HIS A 55 2.36 -19.03 9.59
C HIS A 55 3.38 -18.74 8.49
N ALA A 56 4.64 -19.17 8.67
CA ALA A 56 5.66 -19.06 7.62
C ALA A 56 5.26 -19.87 6.38
N GLY A 57 5.65 -19.42 5.21
CA GLY A 57 5.36 -20.06 3.93
C GLY A 57 5.47 -19.13 2.74
N ASN A 58 5.45 -19.68 1.54
CA ASN A 58 5.52 -18.92 0.29
C ASN A 58 4.15 -18.27 -0.01
N TRP A 59 3.88 -17.12 0.57
CA TRP A 59 2.69 -16.31 0.39
C TRP A 59 2.97 -14.86 0.78
N HIS A 60 2.01 -13.96 0.59
CA HIS A 60 2.24 -12.52 0.80
C HIS A 60 2.20 -12.05 2.27
N ARG A 61 1.80 -12.89 3.22
CA ARG A 61 1.72 -12.54 4.66
C ARG A 61 2.67 -13.40 5.49
N GLN A 62 3.96 -13.37 5.14
CA GLN A 62 5.00 -14.17 5.80
C GLN A 62 5.33 -13.67 7.20
N VAL A 63 5.23 -12.35 7.39
CA VAL A 63 5.51 -11.65 8.65
C VAL A 63 4.35 -10.74 8.98
N SER A 64 3.89 -10.76 10.22
CA SER A 64 2.89 -9.81 10.74
C SER A 64 3.54 -8.80 11.67
N LEU A 65 3.29 -7.51 11.44
CA LEU A 65 3.83 -6.40 12.21
C LEU A 65 2.70 -5.64 12.91
N LEU A 66 2.99 -5.10 14.07
CA LEU A 66 2.05 -4.29 14.85
C LEU A 66 2.82 -3.19 15.60
N SER A 67 2.22 -2.00 15.69
CA SER A 67 2.73 -0.90 16.51
C SER A 67 2.61 -1.24 18.00
N TRP A 68 3.67 -1.08 18.76
CA TRP A 68 3.66 -1.25 20.21
C TRP A 68 2.67 -0.29 20.87
N GLU A 69 2.55 0.93 20.37
CA GLU A 69 1.65 1.96 20.85
C GLU A 69 0.18 1.54 20.75
N GLU A 70 -0.20 0.80 19.70
CA GLU A 70 -1.57 0.28 19.55
C GLU A 70 -1.87 -0.83 20.54
N VAL A 71 -0.89 -1.68 20.85
CA VAL A 71 -1.03 -2.72 21.90
C VAL A 71 -1.14 -2.06 23.27
N GLU A 72 -0.34 -1.01 23.56
CA GLU A 72 -0.42 -0.28 24.83
C GLU A 72 -1.75 0.45 25.02
N LYS A 73 -2.30 1.05 23.97
CA LYS A 73 -3.66 1.61 24.02
C LYS A 73 -4.70 0.54 24.38
N PHE A 74 -4.49 -0.67 23.91
CA PHE A 74 -5.37 -1.78 24.19
C PHE A 74 -5.22 -2.26 25.65
N ARG A 75 -3.98 -2.37 26.14
CA ARG A 75 -3.66 -2.67 27.55
C ARG A 75 -4.24 -1.62 28.52
N ALA A 76 -4.14 -0.34 28.15
CA ALA A 76 -4.69 0.76 28.96
C ALA A 76 -6.22 0.71 29.13
N ARG A 77 -6.95 -0.02 28.27
CA ARG A 77 -8.39 -0.28 28.41
C ARG A 77 -8.70 -1.42 29.37
N GLY A 78 -7.68 -1.99 30.05
CA GLY A 78 -7.83 -3.09 31.01
C GLY A 78 -7.64 -4.49 30.43
N ALA A 79 -7.22 -4.61 29.17
CA ALA A 79 -6.94 -5.91 28.56
C ALA A 79 -5.58 -6.45 28.99
N ASN A 80 -5.56 -7.64 29.61
CA ASN A 80 -4.33 -8.33 29.97
C ASN A 80 -3.84 -9.17 28.79
N VAL A 81 -3.10 -8.54 27.84
CA VAL A 81 -2.57 -9.19 26.65
C VAL A 81 -1.04 -9.16 26.66
N ALA A 82 -0.44 -10.32 26.43
CA ALA A 82 1.02 -10.46 26.26
C ALA A 82 1.46 -10.02 24.85
N ASP A 83 2.76 -9.85 24.65
CA ASP A 83 3.33 -9.69 23.31
C ASP A 83 3.08 -10.96 22.49
N GLY A 84 2.67 -10.81 21.22
CA GLY A 84 2.27 -11.93 20.38
C GLY A 84 0.81 -12.35 20.49
N ALA A 85 0.05 -11.77 21.44
CA ALA A 85 -1.34 -12.16 21.70
C ALA A 85 -2.26 -11.95 20.51
N PHE A 86 -2.05 -10.93 19.67
CA PHE A 86 -2.84 -10.68 18.46
C PHE A 86 -2.35 -11.47 17.23
N GLY A 87 -1.29 -12.28 17.38
CA GLY A 87 -0.67 -13.07 16.33
C GLY A 87 0.38 -12.33 15.54
N GLU A 88 0.86 -11.18 16.03
CA GLU A 88 1.97 -10.44 15.46
C GLU A 88 3.30 -11.19 15.62
N ASN A 89 4.18 -11.09 14.61
CA ASN A 89 5.55 -11.58 14.67
C ASN A 89 6.51 -10.52 15.19
N LEU A 90 6.35 -9.27 14.73
CA LEU A 90 7.13 -8.14 15.20
C LEU A 90 6.23 -7.11 15.87
N LEU A 91 6.57 -6.76 17.09
CA LEU A 91 6.02 -5.61 17.80
C LEU A 91 7.08 -4.52 17.82
N VAL A 92 6.79 -3.33 17.30
CA VAL A 92 7.80 -2.27 17.09
C VAL A 92 7.31 -0.96 17.70
N LYS A 93 8.17 -0.30 18.48
CA LYS A 93 7.94 1.03 19.04
C LYS A 93 8.32 2.12 18.05
N GLY A 94 7.60 3.24 18.09
CA GLY A 94 7.91 4.43 17.32
C GLY A 94 7.47 4.35 15.86
N TYR A 95 6.61 3.38 15.50
CA TYR A 95 6.09 3.22 14.16
C TYR A 95 4.57 3.11 14.10
N ASP A 96 3.97 3.97 13.28
CA ASP A 96 2.61 3.75 12.76
C ASP A 96 2.69 3.06 11.40
N PHE A 97 2.70 1.73 11.40
CA PHE A 97 2.79 0.93 10.18
C PHE A 97 1.63 1.14 9.22
N LYS A 98 0.46 1.51 9.73
CA LYS A 98 -0.74 1.75 8.93
C LYS A 98 -0.59 2.97 8.00
N SER A 99 0.25 3.93 8.38
CA SER A 99 0.57 5.08 7.55
C SER A 99 1.56 4.76 6.42
N CYS A 100 2.20 3.58 6.44
CA CYS A 100 3.14 3.16 5.42
C CYS A 100 2.40 2.47 4.26
N PRO A 101 2.52 2.95 3.01
CA PRO A 101 1.85 2.32 1.88
C PRO A 101 2.36 0.88 1.64
N VAL A 102 1.51 0.05 1.02
CA VAL A 102 1.93 -1.25 0.48
C VAL A 102 3.08 -1.04 -0.49
N GLY A 103 4.09 -1.93 -0.45
CA GLY A 103 5.36 -1.77 -1.18
C GLY A 103 6.43 -1.00 -0.41
N SER A 104 6.14 -0.47 0.78
CA SER A 104 7.17 0.12 1.66
C SER A 104 8.18 -0.92 2.08
N ILE A 105 9.46 -0.55 2.03
CA ILE A 105 10.59 -1.43 2.36
C ILE A 105 11.19 -1.03 3.70
N PHE A 106 11.27 -1.99 4.59
CA PHE A 106 11.91 -1.87 5.90
C PHE A 106 13.19 -2.70 5.96
N LYS A 107 14.18 -2.21 6.70
CA LYS A 107 15.42 -2.92 6.97
C LYS A 107 15.71 -2.96 8.47
N CYS A 108 16.06 -4.15 8.96
CA CYS A 108 16.57 -4.40 10.30
C CYS A 108 17.76 -5.34 10.18
N ASN A 109 18.97 -4.85 10.50
CA ASN A 109 20.23 -5.55 10.24
C ASN A 109 20.33 -5.98 8.74
N ASP A 110 20.42 -7.28 8.46
CA ASP A 110 20.43 -7.82 7.11
C ASP A 110 19.00 -8.12 6.58
N VAL A 111 18.01 -8.19 7.48
CA VAL A 111 16.63 -8.51 7.10
C VAL A 111 16.00 -7.34 6.37
N VAL A 112 15.43 -7.63 5.20
CA VAL A 112 14.66 -6.68 4.39
C VAL A 112 13.23 -7.19 4.26
N LEU A 113 12.28 -6.35 4.63
CA LEU A 113 10.84 -6.64 4.61
C LEU A 113 10.13 -5.70 3.66
N GLU A 114 9.20 -6.22 2.86
CA GLU A 114 8.28 -5.42 2.04
C GLU A 114 6.87 -5.54 2.57
N ILE A 115 6.22 -4.40 2.82
CA ILE A 115 4.80 -4.38 3.20
C ILE A 115 3.94 -4.86 2.02
N THR A 116 3.13 -5.87 2.26
CA THR A 116 2.28 -6.51 1.24
C THR A 116 0.79 -6.30 1.49
N GLN A 117 0.41 -5.99 2.74
CA GLN A 117 -1.00 -5.81 3.09
C GLN A 117 -1.15 -5.01 4.37
N ILE A 118 -2.17 -4.15 4.43
CA ILE A 118 -2.60 -3.42 5.63
C ILE A 118 -3.97 -3.96 6.04
N GLY A 119 -4.11 -4.33 7.31
CA GLY A 119 -5.32 -4.95 7.84
C GLY A 119 -5.60 -6.36 7.30
N LYS A 120 -6.58 -7.02 7.86
CA LYS A 120 -7.08 -8.30 7.34
C LYS A 120 -8.56 -8.47 7.64
N LYS A 121 -9.30 -9.19 6.78
CA LYS A 121 -10.63 -9.70 7.14
C LYS A 121 -10.46 -11.01 7.88
N CYS A 122 -10.99 -11.08 9.11
CA CYS A 122 -11.10 -12.35 9.83
C CYS A 122 -12.42 -13.01 9.44
N HIS A 123 -12.39 -14.29 9.07
CA HIS A 123 -13.58 -15.06 8.67
C HIS A 123 -14.28 -15.72 9.87
N SER A 124 -13.60 -15.79 11.01
CA SER A 124 -14.11 -16.34 12.27
C SER A 124 -13.50 -15.60 13.45
N GLU A 125 -14.22 -15.59 14.55
CA GLU A 125 -13.70 -15.16 15.84
C GLU A 125 -12.61 -16.15 16.27
N CYS A 126 -11.40 -15.66 16.46
CA CYS A 126 -10.29 -16.46 16.93
C CYS A 126 -10.23 -16.46 18.45
N GLU A 127 -9.38 -17.32 19.02
CA GLU A 127 -9.20 -17.43 20.47
C GLU A 127 -8.90 -16.08 21.14
N ILE A 128 -8.17 -15.20 20.45
CA ILE A 128 -7.85 -13.84 20.92
C ILE A 128 -9.13 -12.99 21.03
N PHE A 129 -10.01 -13.05 20.02
CA PHE A 129 -11.28 -12.33 20.07
C PHE A 129 -12.15 -12.82 21.22
N HIS A 130 -12.19 -14.14 21.47
CA HIS A 130 -12.94 -14.71 22.60
C HIS A 130 -12.39 -14.32 23.96
N MET A 131 -11.05 -14.16 24.09
CA MET A 131 -10.43 -13.74 25.36
C MET A 131 -10.65 -12.26 25.67
N VAL A 132 -10.69 -11.41 24.68
CA VAL A 132 -10.57 -9.96 24.86
C VAL A 132 -11.81 -9.20 24.36
N GLY A 133 -12.68 -9.85 23.58
CA GLY A 133 -13.88 -9.25 22.98
C GLY A 133 -13.60 -8.34 21.78
N ASP A 134 -12.34 -8.10 21.44
CA ASP A 134 -11.89 -7.29 20.29
C ASP A 134 -10.53 -7.78 19.77
N CYS A 135 -10.17 -7.39 18.54
CA CYS A 135 -8.85 -7.67 17.96
C CYS A 135 -8.39 -6.48 17.11
N ILE A 136 -7.18 -6.02 17.37
CA ILE A 136 -6.60 -4.87 16.64
C ILE A 136 -6.00 -5.25 15.29
N MET A 137 -5.63 -6.52 15.06
CA MET A 137 -5.02 -6.98 13.81
C MET A 137 -5.84 -6.70 12.54
N PRO A 138 -7.19 -6.76 12.54
CA PRO A 138 -7.97 -6.40 11.37
C PRO A 138 -7.79 -4.93 10.94
N ARG A 139 -7.54 -4.04 11.89
CA ARG A 139 -7.46 -2.59 11.66
C ARG A 139 -6.03 -2.06 11.59
N GLU A 140 -5.16 -2.57 12.47
CA GLU A 140 -3.82 -2.01 12.70
C GLU A 140 -2.70 -2.97 12.29
N GLY A 141 -3.02 -4.25 12.05
CA GLY A 141 -2.04 -5.25 11.65
C GLY A 141 -1.54 -5.00 10.22
N VAL A 142 -0.25 -5.09 10.04
CA VAL A 142 0.40 -4.97 8.75
C VAL A 142 1.15 -6.26 8.44
N PHE A 143 1.18 -6.65 7.17
CA PHE A 143 1.82 -7.89 6.75
C PHE A 143 2.92 -7.59 5.74
N ALA A 144 3.98 -8.39 5.81
CA ALA A 144 5.14 -8.25 4.95
C ALA A 144 5.62 -9.61 4.42
N ARG A 145 6.40 -9.54 3.35
CA ARG A 145 7.23 -10.65 2.89
C ARG A 145 8.70 -10.36 3.18
N VAL A 146 9.50 -11.40 3.32
CA VAL A 146 10.94 -11.31 3.53
C VAL A 146 11.63 -11.27 2.16
N LEU A 147 12.23 -10.13 1.81
CA LEU A 147 13.01 -9.97 0.59
C LEU A 147 14.45 -10.42 0.76
N HIS A 148 14.99 -10.30 1.97
CA HIS A 148 16.31 -10.80 2.34
C HIS A 148 16.28 -11.30 3.77
N GLY A 149 16.82 -12.48 3.99
CA GLY A 149 16.84 -13.15 5.28
C GLY A 149 17.94 -12.62 6.21
N GLY A 150 17.88 -13.05 7.45
CA GLY A 150 18.83 -12.68 8.50
C GLY A 150 18.23 -12.86 9.88
N ARG A 151 18.83 -12.27 10.91
CA ARG A 151 18.40 -12.36 12.30
C ARG A 151 17.92 -11.00 12.80
N ILE A 152 16.82 -11.01 13.55
CA ILE A 152 16.32 -9.87 14.32
C ILE A 152 16.25 -10.26 15.79
N ASP A 153 16.76 -9.40 16.65
CA ASP A 153 16.71 -9.50 18.12
C ASP A 153 15.86 -8.35 18.69
N VAL A 154 15.27 -8.55 19.85
CA VAL A 154 14.62 -7.46 20.61
C VAL A 154 15.65 -6.38 20.91
N GLY A 155 15.28 -5.12 20.73
CA GLY A 155 16.15 -3.96 20.84
C GLY A 155 16.77 -3.51 19.51
N ASP A 156 16.69 -4.32 18.46
CA ASP A 156 17.19 -3.92 17.14
C ASP A 156 16.35 -2.77 16.54
N THR A 157 16.98 -2.03 15.63
CA THR A 157 16.36 -0.88 14.98
C THR A 157 15.80 -1.26 13.61
N LEU A 158 14.47 -1.15 13.45
CA LEU A 158 13.78 -1.27 12.17
C LEU A 158 13.70 0.10 11.49
N LYS A 159 14.19 0.21 10.26
CA LYS A 159 14.25 1.47 9.50
C LYS A 159 13.42 1.37 8.23
N LEU A 160 12.61 2.37 7.97
CA LEU A 160 11.99 2.57 6.66
C LEU A 160 13.07 3.07 5.69
N ILE A 161 13.36 2.31 4.64
CA ILE A 161 14.41 2.65 3.67
C ILE A 161 13.85 3.10 2.32
N SER A 162 12.60 2.73 2.00
CA SER A 162 11.90 3.16 0.79
C SER A 162 10.40 3.11 1.01
N THR A 163 9.72 4.08 0.43
CA THR A 163 8.26 4.02 0.24
C THR A 163 7.99 3.92 -1.25
N ARG A 164 7.33 2.86 -1.71
CA ARG A 164 6.82 2.83 -3.07
C ARG A 164 5.64 3.79 -3.15
N LYS A 165 5.73 4.82 -3.98
CA LYS A 165 4.55 5.55 -4.40
C LYS A 165 3.80 4.69 -5.42
N LEU A 166 2.48 4.62 -5.30
CA LEU A 166 1.65 4.01 -6.32
C LEU A 166 1.64 4.91 -7.54
N HIS A 167 1.98 4.35 -8.70
CA HIS A 167 1.97 5.05 -9.98
C HIS A 167 0.57 5.07 -10.58
N ALA A 168 0.15 6.22 -11.07
CA ALA A 168 -1.15 6.39 -11.70
C ALA A 168 -1.01 6.97 -13.10
N GLY A 169 -1.82 6.44 -14.04
CA GLY A 169 -2.08 7.05 -15.34
C GLY A 169 -3.46 7.70 -15.37
N ILE A 170 -3.61 8.82 -16.06
CA ILE A 170 -4.89 9.52 -16.25
C ILE A 170 -5.15 9.68 -17.73
N ILE A 171 -6.29 9.21 -18.21
CA ILE A 171 -6.76 9.35 -19.58
C ILE A 171 -8.08 10.12 -19.59
N THR A 172 -8.09 11.28 -20.24
CA THR A 172 -9.31 12.04 -20.54
C THR A 172 -9.72 11.78 -21.98
N ALA A 173 -10.87 11.14 -22.21
CA ALA A 173 -11.45 10.94 -23.52
C ALA A 173 -12.29 12.18 -23.92
N SER A 174 -11.86 12.89 -24.95
CA SER A 174 -12.55 14.09 -25.43
C SER A 174 -12.10 14.46 -26.84
N ASP A 175 -12.98 14.36 -27.81
CA ASP A 175 -12.72 14.81 -29.19
C ASP A 175 -12.32 16.28 -29.28
N LYS A 176 -12.96 17.15 -28.49
CA LYS A 176 -12.64 18.60 -28.47
C LYS A 176 -11.37 18.88 -27.69
N GLY A 177 -11.16 18.18 -26.56
CA GLY A 177 -9.97 18.33 -25.74
C GLY A 177 -8.71 17.91 -26.49
N SER A 178 -8.76 16.79 -27.23
CA SER A 178 -7.63 16.28 -28.01
C SER A 178 -7.20 17.23 -29.17
N LYS A 179 -8.11 18.08 -29.63
CA LYS A 179 -7.86 19.10 -30.64
C LYS A 179 -7.48 20.46 -30.06
N GLY A 180 -7.47 20.60 -28.74
CA GLY A 180 -7.25 21.90 -28.09
C GLY A 180 -8.43 22.87 -28.16
N GLU A 181 -9.61 22.40 -28.58
CA GLU A 181 -10.83 23.23 -28.70
C GLU A 181 -11.56 23.38 -27.33
N ARG A 182 -11.16 22.58 -26.36
CA ARG A 182 -11.70 22.60 -24.98
C ARG A 182 -10.60 22.27 -24.00
N GLU A 183 -10.53 23.03 -22.91
CA GLU A 183 -9.60 22.76 -21.82
C GLU A 183 -10.05 21.51 -21.05
N ASP A 184 -9.08 20.66 -20.65
CA ASP A 184 -9.32 19.52 -19.79
C ASP A 184 -9.30 19.96 -18.32
N GLU A 185 -10.46 20.00 -17.70
CA GLU A 185 -10.60 20.26 -16.27
C GLU A 185 -10.61 18.97 -15.43
N SER A 186 -10.99 17.84 -16.05
CA SER A 186 -11.21 16.56 -15.34
C SER A 186 -9.90 15.89 -14.97
N GLY A 187 -8.95 15.81 -15.91
CA GLY A 187 -7.63 15.22 -15.66
C GLY A 187 -6.88 15.90 -14.53
N PRO A 188 -6.71 17.24 -14.53
CA PRO A 188 -6.10 17.99 -13.43
C PRO A 188 -6.85 17.82 -12.10
N ALA A 189 -8.18 17.74 -12.10
CA ALA A 189 -8.95 17.50 -10.87
C ALA A 189 -8.66 16.11 -10.28
N ILE A 190 -8.64 15.07 -11.12
CA ILE A 190 -8.28 13.71 -10.70
C ILE A 190 -6.84 13.72 -10.15
N ARG A 191 -5.88 14.29 -10.88
CA ARG A 191 -4.48 14.43 -10.43
C ARG A 191 -4.40 15.03 -9.03
N SER A 192 -5.04 16.18 -8.82
CA SER A 192 -5.02 16.89 -7.53
C SER A 192 -5.57 16.04 -6.37
N ILE A 193 -6.57 15.18 -6.63
CA ILE A 193 -7.16 14.30 -5.62
C ILE A 193 -6.21 13.15 -5.30
N ILE A 194 -5.70 12.44 -6.30
CA ILE A 194 -4.92 11.22 -6.08
C ILE A 194 -3.51 11.51 -5.57
N GLU A 195 -2.88 12.62 -5.97
CA GLU A 195 -1.59 13.05 -5.43
C GLU A 195 -1.69 13.35 -3.92
N LYS A 196 -2.81 13.89 -3.43
CA LYS A 196 -3.08 14.06 -2.00
C LYS A 196 -3.23 12.71 -1.27
N GLN A 197 -3.57 11.64 -1.98
CA GLN A 197 -3.66 10.28 -1.45
C GLN A 197 -2.33 9.50 -1.58
N GLY A 198 -1.24 10.17 -2.01
CA GLY A 198 0.09 9.58 -2.09
C GLY A 198 0.42 8.90 -3.42
N TYR A 199 -0.44 9.00 -4.44
CA TYR A 199 -0.12 8.53 -5.78
C TYR A 199 0.88 9.46 -6.48
N GLU A 200 1.71 8.89 -7.36
CA GLU A 200 2.54 9.63 -8.30
C GLU A 200 1.92 9.50 -9.70
N VAL A 201 1.51 10.63 -10.30
CA VAL A 201 0.93 10.62 -11.65
C VAL A 201 2.05 10.64 -12.66
N VAL A 202 2.34 9.47 -13.24
CA VAL A 202 3.42 9.29 -14.23
C VAL A 202 2.99 9.67 -15.63
N SER A 203 1.70 9.61 -15.94
CA SER A 203 1.14 9.99 -17.24
C SER A 203 -0.23 10.64 -17.08
N GLN A 204 -0.47 11.71 -17.83
CA GLN A 204 -1.78 12.35 -17.97
C GLN A 204 -1.96 12.79 -19.41
N VAL A 205 -2.94 12.22 -20.11
CA VAL A 205 -3.17 12.47 -21.52
C VAL A 205 -4.64 12.77 -21.82
N VAL A 206 -4.85 13.58 -22.86
CA VAL A 206 -6.18 13.82 -23.44
C VAL A 206 -6.19 13.19 -24.82
N LEU A 207 -7.08 12.22 -25.04
CA LEU A 207 -7.23 11.51 -26.31
C LEU A 207 -8.60 11.79 -26.92
N SER A 208 -8.71 11.57 -28.23
CA SER A 208 -10.03 11.55 -28.89
C SER A 208 -10.85 10.38 -28.40
N ASP A 209 -12.17 10.44 -28.60
CA ASP A 209 -13.10 9.37 -28.24
C ASP A 209 -13.00 8.17 -29.23
N ASP A 210 -11.75 7.81 -29.62
CA ASP A 210 -11.43 6.66 -30.46
C ASP A 210 -11.15 5.42 -29.62
N ALA A 211 -11.94 4.37 -29.80
CA ALA A 211 -11.86 3.15 -29.00
C ALA A 211 -10.48 2.47 -29.10
N GLU A 212 -9.85 2.48 -30.28
CA GLU A 212 -8.54 1.85 -30.47
C GLU A 212 -7.42 2.65 -29.81
N GLY A 213 -7.46 3.99 -29.91
CA GLY A 213 -6.51 4.89 -29.26
C GLY A 213 -6.58 4.78 -27.74
N LEU A 214 -7.79 4.78 -27.19
CA LEU A 214 -8.03 4.62 -25.74
C LEU A 214 -7.51 3.26 -25.25
N TYR A 215 -7.83 2.17 -25.96
CA TYR A 215 -7.36 0.83 -25.64
C TYR A 215 -5.83 0.74 -25.63
N ARG A 216 -5.16 1.22 -26.67
CA ARG A 216 -3.69 1.19 -26.79
C ARG A 216 -3.03 1.95 -25.65
N GLU A 217 -3.55 3.11 -25.29
CA GLU A 217 -2.98 3.90 -24.20
C GLU A 217 -3.16 3.20 -22.84
N MET A 218 -4.32 2.58 -22.58
CA MET A 218 -4.51 1.79 -21.35
C MET A 218 -3.51 0.64 -21.27
N VAL A 219 -3.28 -0.09 -22.36
CA VAL A 219 -2.31 -1.19 -22.41
C VAL A 219 -0.89 -0.66 -22.24
N ARG A 220 -0.52 0.45 -22.93
CA ARG A 220 0.79 1.07 -22.80
C ARG A 220 1.10 1.47 -21.35
N LEU A 221 0.15 2.11 -20.68
CA LEU A 221 0.31 2.52 -19.29
C LEU A 221 0.48 1.30 -18.36
N ALA A 222 -0.28 0.22 -18.59
CA ALA A 222 -0.21 -0.97 -17.76
C ALA A 222 1.04 -1.82 -18.02
N ASP A 223 1.43 -2.00 -19.27
CA ASP A 223 2.45 -2.99 -19.66
C ASP A 223 3.84 -2.37 -19.87
N GLU A 224 3.93 -1.07 -20.24
CA GLU A 224 5.19 -0.39 -20.54
C GLU A 224 5.61 0.60 -19.42
N GLU A 225 4.64 1.31 -18.82
CA GLU A 225 4.91 2.31 -17.78
C GLU A 225 4.75 1.74 -16.34
N ASP A 226 4.35 0.48 -16.23
CA ASP A 226 4.15 -0.23 -14.94
C ASP A 226 3.31 0.57 -13.93
N VAL A 227 2.20 1.17 -14.40
CA VAL A 227 1.29 1.90 -13.51
C VAL A 227 0.44 0.94 -12.69
N ASP A 228 0.25 1.26 -11.41
CA ASP A 228 -0.57 0.48 -10.49
C ASP A 228 -2.08 0.70 -10.74
N VAL A 229 -2.45 1.87 -11.30
CA VAL A 229 -3.85 2.20 -11.60
C VAL A 229 -3.97 3.18 -12.78
N VAL A 230 -4.97 2.95 -13.62
CA VAL A 230 -5.35 3.89 -14.70
C VAL A 230 -6.73 4.45 -14.38
N PHE A 231 -6.82 5.78 -14.30
CA PHE A 231 -8.09 6.50 -14.18
C PHE A 231 -8.51 6.99 -15.56
N THR A 232 -9.74 6.68 -15.95
CA THR A 232 -10.35 7.18 -17.19
C THR A 232 -11.49 8.12 -16.89
N THR A 233 -11.63 9.18 -17.67
CA THR A 233 -12.74 10.13 -17.60
C THR A 233 -13.15 10.58 -18.99
N GLY A 234 -14.43 10.94 -19.17
CA GLY A 234 -15.00 11.28 -20.47
C GLY A 234 -15.39 10.05 -21.30
N GLY A 235 -16.10 10.26 -22.41
CA GLY A 235 -16.53 9.22 -23.36
C GLY A 235 -17.38 8.11 -22.74
N THR A 236 -18.20 8.40 -21.72
CA THR A 236 -18.98 7.41 -20.96
C THR A 236 -20.50 7.54 -21.15
N GLY A 237 -20.96 8.38 -22.09
CA GLY A 237 -22.37 8.60 -22.38
C GLY A 237 -22.95 7.56 -23.35
N PHE A 238 -24.07 7.95 -24.01
CA PHE A 238 -24.81 7.09 -24.95
C PHE A 238 -24.59 7.50 -26.44
N SER A 239 -23.67 8.41 -26.70
CA SER A 239 -23.31 8.76 -28.07
C SER A 239 -22.52 7.61 -28.72
N PRO A 240 -22.66 7.38 -30.05
CA PRO A 240 -21.82 6.41 -30.76
C PRO A 240 -20.29 6.69 -30.66
N ARG A 241 -19.93 7.86 -30.20
CA ARG A 241 -18.52 8.28 -29.97
C ARG A 241 -18.05 7.98 -28.55
N ASP A 242 -18.95 7.69 -27.61
CA ASP A 242 -18.61 7.40 -26.21
C ASP A 242 -18.17 5.94 -26.07
N ASN A 243 -16.87 5.67 -26.26
CA ASN A 243 -16.30 4.33 -26.38
C ASN A 243 -15.40 3.95 -25.17
N THR A 244 -15.32 4.79 -24.14
CA THR A 244 -14.43 4.54 -22.98
C THR A 244 -14.80 3.24 -22.23
N PRO A 245 -16.08 2.89 -21.99
CA PRO A 245 -16.44 1.63 -21.34
C PRO A 245 -15.98 0.40 -22.14
N GLU A 246 -16.20 0.40 -23.46
CA GLU A 246 -15.83 -0.71 -24.35
C GLU A 246 -14.31 -0.87 -24.47
N ALA A 247 -13.58 0.24 -24.60
CA ALA A 247 -12.13 0.22 -24.61
C ALA A 247 -11.56 -0.29 -23.29
N THR A 248 -12.15 0.10 -22.15
CA THR A 248 -11.77 -0.38 -20.82
C THR A 248 -12.04 -1.87 -20.66
N MET A 249 -13.22 -2.36 -21.04
CA MET A 249 -13.55 -3.78 -20.98
C MET A 249 -12.66 -4.63 -21.87
N ARG A 250 -12.20 -4.10 -22.99
CA ARG A 250 -11.25 -4.78 -23.90
C ARG A 250 -9.83 -4.85 -23.28
N ALA A 251 -9.39 -3.79 -22.61
CA ALA A 251 -8.08 -3.74 -21.96
C ALA A 251 -8.04 -4.60 -20.68
N ALA A 252 -9.15 -4.68 -19.95
CA ALA A 252 -9.23 -5.42 -18.70
C ALA A 252 -9.27 -6.93 -18.93
N THR A 253 -8.39 -7.71 -18.29
CA THR A 253 -8.43 -9.17 -18.31
C THR A 253 -9.49 -9.75 -17.37
N ARG A 254 -9.93 -8.98 -16.38
CA ARG A 254 -10.97 -9.36 -15.41
C ARG A 254 -11.82 -8.16 -15.02
N ASN A 255 -13.11 -8.40 -14.86
CA ASN A 255 -14.04 -7.40 -14.33
C ASN A 255 -14.18 -7.56 -12.81
N ALA A 256 -14.13 -6.44 -12.09
CA ALA A 256 -14.29 -6.37 -10.63
C ALA A 256 -15.53 -5.51 -10.28
N PRO A 257 -16.77 -5.99 -10.54
CA PRO A 257 -17.99 -5.19 -10.41
C PRO A 257 -18.24 -4.67 -8.98
N GLY A 258 -17.75 -5.38 -7.96
CA GLY A 258 -17.88 -4.96 -6.56
C GLY A 258 -17.17 -3.64 -6.24
N ILE A 259 -16.12 -3.26 -6.96
CA ILE A 259 -15.46 -1.94 -6.80
C ILE A 259 -16.40 -0.84 -7.29
N ALA A 260 -16.95 -0.99 -8.50
CA ALA A 260 -17.88 -0.02 -9.08
C ALA A 260 -19.19 0.10 -8.25
N GLU A 261 -19.65 -1.00 -7.66
CA GLU A 261 -20.81 -1.00 -6.76
C GLU A 261 -20.51 -0.24 -5.46
N ALA A 262 -19.34 -0.46 -4.85
CA ALA A 262 -18.91 0.27 -3.67
C ALA A 262 -18.78 1.78 -3.94
N MET A 263 -18.25 2.17 -5.11
CA MET A 263 -18.16 3.58 -5.53
C MET A 263 -19.56 4.21 -5.66
N ARG A 264 -20.51 3.51 -6.29
CA ARG A 264 -21.89 4.01 -6.41
C ARG A 264 -22.57 4.17 -5.05
N LEU A 265 -22.41 3.20 -4.15
CA LEU A 265 -22.95 3.29 -2.78
C LEU A 265 -22.35 4.46 -2.00
N ALA A 266 -21.05 4.70 -2.11
CA ALA A 266 -20.39 5.82 -1.46
C ALA A 266 -20.85 7.20 -2.00
N SER A 267 -21.22 7.28 -3.29
CA SER A 267 -21.71 8.53 -3.89
C SER A 267 -23.17 8.87 -3.58
N LEU A 268 -23.90 7.95 -2.93
CA LEU A 268 -25.30 8.16 -2.51
C LEU A 268 -25.41 8.68 -1.07
N GLN A 269 -24.31 8.77 -0.34
CA GLN A 269 -24.21 9.32 1.01
C GLN A 269 -23.81 10.79 0.99
#